data_980e8df354770193eaed731e2b5477a9
#
_entry.id   980e8df354770193eaed731e2b5477a9
#
_cell.length_a   1.000
_cell.length_b   1.000
_cell.length_c   1.000
_cell.angle_alpha   90.00
_cell.angle_beta   90.00
_cell.angle_gamma   90.00
#
_symmetry.space_group_name_H-M   'P 1'
#
loop_
_entity.id
_entity.type
_entity.pdbx_description
1 polymer ?
#
loop_
_entity_poly.entity_id
_entity_poly.type
_entity_poly.pdbx_seq_one_letter_code
_entity_poly.pdbx_strand_id
1 'polypeptide(L)'
;MSGLGADAPRGLKPQTHSPWATTTSGRLAAYLGLGCAGLLASLLLSRPEPVVLAAPLLLAAAIGLALARPPRLEVEVRLDRDRALAGEQVDLEVVVRALRPVARLEVEVRLPAGLVQLPPAPEPASSLAAGEAYGYHRRLLCCRWGGRLVGDVRMRARDRLGLFTYREEERHLLPLRVYPPPEELRRLVRPAETQAFIGNEVSRLKGEGIEFADIRAFVPGDRVRRINWRASAKRGQLHVNEMRPERNADVVVFLDTFTDLRHPPEGLRIPAAFVASERESSLELAVRAAAALVGLYLRRRDRVGLVGFGGTLRWLRPAMGERQLYRLVDALIDTEVVLSYAWKGLEVIPRRTLPPRALVIALSPLVDERTVSALFDLRSRGYDLAIVEVAAMAFVQPGRREAEKLAYRLWGMEREALRARFLEMGVAVTAWQPGEPLDVALASAGALRRGLRVVRS
;
A
#
# COMPACT_ATOMS: atom_id res chain seq x y z
N MET A 1 -6.64 -31.60 -9.17
CA MET A 1 -7.94 -31.85 -9.84
C MET A 1 -8.79 -30.61 -9.68
N SER A 2 -8.88 -29.90 -10.74
CA SER A 2 -9.99 -29.25 -11.44
C SER A 2 -10.88 -28.30 -10.63
N GLY A 3 -10.84 -27.01 -11.05
CA GLY A 3 -12.00 -26.17 -11.15
C GLY A 3 -12.10 -25.03 -10.18
N LEU A 4 -11.21 -24.05 -10.27
CA LEU A 4 -11.56 -22.67 -9.94
C LEU A 4 -11.67 -21.91 -11.27
N GLY A 5 -12.91 -21.81 -11.75
CA GLY A 5 -13.25 -20.99 -12.90
C GLY A 5 -12.80 -19.55 -12.64
N ALA A 6 -11.91 -19.07 -13.46
CA ALA A 6 -11.56 -17.66 -13.56
C ALA A 6 -12.81 -16.92 -14.06
N ASP A 7 -13.56 -16.32 -13.15
CA ASP A 7 -14.52 -15.28 -13.50
C ASP A 7 -13.71 -14.09 -14.02
N ALA A 8 -13.70 -13.92 -15.34
CA ALA A 8 -13.08 -12.77 -15.98
C ALA A 8 -13.76 -11.50 -15.43
N PRO A 9 -12.98 -10.51 -14.97
CA PRO A 9 -13.55 -9.29 -14.43
C PRO A 9 -14.38 -8.60 -15.53
N ARG A 10 -15.66 -8.44 -15.25
CA ARG A 10 -16.60 -7.73 -16.14
C ARG A 10 -16.14 -6.29 -16.28
N GLY A 11 -15.87 -5.86 -17.51
CA GLY A 11 -15.56 -4.46 -17.84
C GLY A 11 -16.60 -3.53 -17.23
N LEU A 12 -16.18 -2.69 -16.30
CA LEU A 12 -17.05 -1.65 -15.73
C LEU A 12 -17.28 -0.57 -16.79
N LYS A 13 -18.54 -0.18 -16.97
CA LYS A 13 -18.86 1.00 -17.78
C LYS A 13 -18.20 2.23 -17.18
N PRO A 14 -17.76 3.22 -18.00
CA PRO A 14 -17.13 4.43 -17.52
C PRO A 14 -18.03 5.13 -16.50
N GLN A 15 -17.45 5.50 -15.35
CA GLN A 15 -18.22 6.12 -14.27
C GLN A 15 -18.45 7.63 -14.48
N THR A 16 -17.64 8.27 -15.33
CA THR A 16 -17.79 9.70 -15.68
C THR A 16 -17.32 9.94 -17.10
N HIS A 17 -18.19 10.49 -17.92
CA HIS A 17 -17.84 11.04 -19.24
C HIS A 17 -17.65 12.55 -19.11
N SER A 18 -16.49 13.05 -19.54
CA SER A 18 -16.30 14.47 -19.81
C SER A 18 -16.59 14.71 -21.30
N PRO A 19 -17.42 15.68 -21.66
CA PRO A 19 -17.66 15.95 -23.08
C PRO A 19 -16.36 16.36 -23.78
N TRP A 20 -16.22 15.99 -25.06
CA TRP A 20 -15.06 16.34 -25.88
C TRP A 20 -14.76 17.83 -25.81
N ALA A 21 -13.62 18.20 -25.24
CA ALA A 21 -13.11 19.56 -25.31
C ALA A 21 -12.50 19.80 -26.69
N THR A 22 -13.10 20.72 -27.46
CA THR A 22 -12.63 21.07 -28.80
C THR A 22 -11.68 22.26 -28.73
N THR A 23 -10.50 22.13 -29.29
CA THR A 23 -9.54 23.24 -29.44
C THR A 23 -9.16 23.40 -30.89
N THR A 24 -9.11 24.67 -31.35
CA THR A 24 -8.65 24.99 -32.71
C THR A 24 -7.13 24.88 -32.77
N SER A 25 -6.61 24.40 -33.88
CA SER A 25 -5.17 24.36 -34.11
C SER A 25 -4.67 25.71 -34.66
N GLY A 26 -3.38 26.00 -34.49
CA GLY A 26 -2.75 27.16 -35.11
C GLY A 26 -2.86 27.19 -36.64
N ARG A 27 -3.09 26.01 -37.28
CA ARG A 27 -3.29 25.92 -38.72
C ARG A 27 -4.61 26.61 -39.16
N LEU A 28 -5.68 26.46 -38.38
CA LEU A 28 -6.93 27.14 -38.69
C LEU A 28 -6.75 28.64 -38.63
N ALA A 29 -6.11 29.16 -37.61
CA ALA A 29 -5.81 30.59 -37.48
C ALA A 29 -4.91 31.09 -38.64
N ALA A 30 -3.89 30.26 -39.02
CA ALA A 30 -3.03 30.61 -40.17
C ALA A 30 -3.81 30.62 -41.49
N TYR A 31 -4.66 29.63 -41.74
CA TYR A 31 -5.46 29.58 -42.98
C TYR A 31 -6.45 30.77 -43.09
N LEU A 32 -7.10 31.08 -41.96
CA LEU A 32 -8.01 32.24 -41.93
C LEU A 32 -7.22 33.56 -42.05
N GLY A 33 -6.12 33.72 -41.34
CA GLY A 33 -5.29 34.93 -41.38
C GLY A 33 -4.68 35.18 -42.74
N LEU A 34 -4.06 34.16 -43.37
CA LEU A 34 -3.49 34.28 -44.71
C LEU A 34 -4.57 34.46 -45.77
N GLY A 35 -5.70 33.79 -45.62
CA GLY A 35 -6.85 33.95 -46.50
C GLY A 35 -7.42 35.38 -46.45
N CYS A 36 -7.66 35.93 -45.27
CA CYS A 36 -8.11 37.31 -45.08
C CYS A 36 -7.08 38.33 -45.59
N ALA A 37 -5.78 38.09 -45.33
CA ALA A 37 -4.72 38.94 -45.82
C ALA A 37 -4.64 38.97 -47.35
N GLY A 38 -4.86 37.81 -48.02
CA GLY A 38 -4.91 37.72 -49.48
C GLY A 38 -6.13 38.45 -50.07
N LEU A 39 -7.31 38.36 -49.44
CA LEU A 39 -8.51 39.12 -49.83
C LEU A 39 -8.28 40.60 -49.68
N LEU A 40 -7.70 41.06 -48.56
CA LEU A 40 -7.38 42.49 -48.35
C LEU A 40 -6.35 42.99 -49.35
N ALA A 41 -5.30 42.21 -49.63
CA ALA A 41 -4.28 42.56 -50.61
C ALA A 41 -4.88 42.71 -52.02
N SER A 42 -5.81 41.84 -52.42
CA SER A 42 -6.55 41.95 -53.68
C SER A 42 -7.31 43.26 -53.79
N LEU A 43 -7.99 43.64 -52.69
CA LEU A 43 -8.79 44.85 -52.65
C LEU A 43 -7.90 46.14 -52.72
N LEU A 44 -6.80 46.13 -52.00
CA LEU A 44 -5.86 47.26 -51.96
C LEU A 44 -5.09 47.42 -53.26
N LEU A 45 -4.68 46.29 -53.87
CA LEU A 45 -3.93 46.32 -55.14
C LEU A 45 -4.83 46.42 -56.38
N SER A 46 -6.12 46.31 -56.21
CA SER A 46 -7.11 46.19 -57.31
C SER A 46 -6.74 45.12 -58.34
N ARG A 47 -6.17 44.00 -57.85
CA ARG A 47 -5.73 42.85 -58.65
C ARG A 47 -6.35 41.53 -58.15
N PRO A 48 -6.79 40.61 -59.03
CA PRO A 48 -7.42 39.36 -58.62
C PRO A 48 -6.42 38.25 -58.21
N GLU A 49 -5.12 38.36 -58.55
CA GLU A 49 -4.15 37.30 -58.33
C GLU A 49 -4.00 36.90 -56.84
N PRO A 50 -4.04 37.79 -55.85
CA PRO A 50 -3.97 37.38 -54.45
C PRO A 50 -5.15 36.56 -54.00
N VAL A 51 -6.31 36.70 -54.61
CA VAL A 51 -7.51 35.86 -54.31
C VAL A 51 -7.29 34.41 -54.70
N VAL A 52 -6.62 34.17 -55.85
CA VAL A 52 -6.34 32.83 -56.34
C VAL A 52 -5.46 32.05 -55.34
N LEU A 53 -4.54 32.74 -54.67
CA LEU A 53 -3.68 32.16 -53.63
C LEU A 53 -4.43 31.97 -52.31
N ALA A 54 -5.35 32.88 -51.98
CA ALA A 54 -6.12 32.84 -50.73
C ALA A 54 -7.29 31.83 -50.78
N ALA A 55 -7.92 31.65 -51.94
CA ALA A 55 -9.09 30.81 -52.12
C ALA A 55 -8.92 29.36 -51.61
N PRO A 56 -7.86 28.61 -51.91
CA PRO A 56 -7.68 27.24 -51.42
C PRO A 56 -7.54 27.19 -49.90
N LEU A 57 -6.94 28.16 -49.24
CA LEU A 57 -6.81 28.24 -47.78
C LEU A 57 -8.18 28.49 -47.14
N LEU A 58 -8.94 29.42 -47.65
CA LEU A 58 -10.31 29.70 -47.14
C LEU A 58 -11.24 28.52 -47.41
N LEU A 59 -11.14 27.88 -48.58
CA LEU A 59 -11.91 26.68 -48.90
C LEU A 59 -11.58 25.54 -47.98
N ALA A 60 -10.29 25.28 -47.71
CA ALA A 60 -9.86 24.28 -46.76
C ALA A 60 -10.36 24.56 -45.32
N ALA A 61 -10.32 25.82 -44.89
CA ALA A 61 -10.86 26.22 -43.59
C ALA A 61 -12.40 26.02 -43.55
N ALA A 62 -13.13 26.40 -44.60
CA ALA A 62 -14.58 26.23 -44.71
C ALA A 62 -15.00 24.76 -44.71
N ILE A 63 -14.30 23.91 -45.49
CA ILE A 63 -14.53 22.45 -45.50
C ILE A 63 -14.24 21.87 -44.13
N GLY A 64 -13.12 22.27 -43.51
CA GLY A 64 -12.74 21.79 -42.20
C GLY A 64 -13.75 22.15 -41.10
N LEU A 65 -14.28 23.39 -41.14
CA LEU A 65 -15.36 23.82 -40.25
C LEU A 65 -16.66 23.01 -40.46
N ALA A 66 -17.04 22.81 -41.72
CA ALA A 66 -18.27 22.07 -42.09
C ALA A 66 -18.21 20.58 -41.69
N LEU A 67 -17.00 19.98 -41.75
CA LEU A 67 -16.74 18.60 -41.38
C LEU A 67 -16.33 18.41 -39.90
N ALA A 68 -16.15 19.51 -39.17
CA ALA A 68 -15.76 19.47 -37.75
C ALA A 68 -16.85 18.77 -36.91
N ARG A 69 -16.56 17.55 -36.52
CA ARG A 69 -17.43 16.76 -35.65
C ARG A 69 -16.58 16.04 -34.63
N PRO A 70 -16.96 16.05 -33.32
CA PRO A 70 -16.25 15.30 -32.33
C PRO A 70 -16.27 13.79 -32.63
N PRO A 71 -15.19 13.08 -32.40
CA PRO A 71 -15.16 11.63 -32.58
C PRO A 71 -16.17 10.97 -31.62
N ARG A 72 -16.60 9.75 -31.99
CA ARG A 72 -17.36 8.88 -31.08
C ARG A 72 -16.55 7.63 -30.88
N LEU A 73 -16.03 7.47 -29.65
CA LEU A 73 -15.20 6.35 -29.25
C LEU A 73 -15.88 5.60 -28.10
N GLU A 74 -15.68 4.31 -28.05
CA GLU A 74 -15.98 3.47 -26.90
C GLU A 74 -14.65 2.96 -26.35
N VAL A 75 -14.42 3.12 -25.06
CA VAL A 75 -13.20 2.70 -24.39
C VAL A 75 -13.53 1.60 -23.40
N GLU A 76 -12.80 0.53 -23.48
CA GLU A 76 -12.87 -0.56 -22.52
C GLU A 76 -11.48 -0.75 -21.90
N VAL A 77 -11.41 -0.78 -20.57
CA VAL A 77 -10.18 -0.99 -19.84
C VAL A 77 -10.31 -2.25 -19.02
N ARG A 78 -9.32 -3.12 -19.10
CA ARG A 78 -9.27 -4.40 -18.38
C ARG A 78 -7.92 -4.57 -17.69
N LEU A 79 -7.94 -5.10 -16.48
CA LEU A 79 -6.78 -5.59 -15.77
C LEU A 79 -6.78 -7.11 -15.78
N ASP A 80 -5.62 -7.75 -15.92
CA ASP A 80 -5.47 -9.21 -15.82
C ASP A 80 -5.78 -9.71 -14.41
N ARG A 81 -5.49 -8.89 -13.40
CA ARG A 81 -5.75 -9.19 -11.98
C ARG A 81 -6.01 -7.91 -11.19
N ASP A 82 -6.76 -8.04 -10.10
CA ASP A 82 -7.07 -6.97 -9.15
C ASP A 82 -6.13 -6.94 -7.93
N ARG A 83 -5.21 -7.92 -7.84
CA ARG A 83 -4.27 -8.11 -6.72
C ARG A 83 -2.89 -8.48 -7.23
N ALA A 84 -1.86 -7.83 -6.67
CA ALA A 84 -0.46 -8.09 -6.99
C ALA A 84 0.43 -7.87 -5.76
N LEU A 85 1.66 -8.38 -5.79
CA LEU A 85 2.69 -8.01 -4.82
C LEU A 85 3.51 -6.84 -5.35
N ALA A 86 4.08 -6.05 -4.46
CA ALA A 86 5.07 -5.05 -4.86
C ALA A 86 6.27 -5.75 -5.50
N GLY A 87 6.70 -5.26 -6.65
CA GLY A 87 7.69 -5.90 -7.53
C GLY A 87 7.10 -6.77 -8.64
N GLU A 88 5.82 -7.13 -8.58
CA GLU A 88 5.16 -7.89 -9.66
C GLU A 88 4.67 -6.98 -10.79
N GLN A 89 4.45 -7.62 -11.94
CA GLN A 89 3.91 -6.98 -13.14
C GLN A 89 2.43 -7.32 -13.27
N VAL A 90 1.66 -6.33 -13.72
CA VAL A 90 0.22 -6.44 -14.01
C VAL A 90 -0.01 -5.95 -15.43
N ASP A 91 -0.80 -6.69 -16.19
CA ASP A 91 -1.14 -6.33 -17.56
C ASP A 91 -2.43 -5.51 -17.60
N LEU A 92 -2.33 -4.33 -18.20
CA LEU A 92 -3.44 -3.44 -18.49
C LEU A 92 -3.73 -3.47 -19.99
N GLU A 93 -4.94 -3.86 -20.34
CA GLU A 93 -5.46 -3.81 -21.69
C GLU A 93 -6.41 -2.63 -21.85
N VAL A 94 -6.19 -1.82 -22.87
CA VAL A 94 -7.07 -0.71 -23.24
C VAL A 94 -7.52 -0.93 -24.68
N VAL A 95 -8.83 -1.08 -24.88
CA VAL A 95 -9.43 -1.26 -26.21
C VAL A 95 -10.26 -0.03 -26.52
N VAL A 96 -9.91 0.66 -27.61
CA VAL A 96 -10.63 1.83 -28.10
C VAL A 96 -11.29 1.47 -29.42
N ARG A 97 -12.62 1.51 -29.48
CA ARG A 97 -13.42 1.27 -30.68
C ARG A 97 -13.92 2.57 -31.26
N ALA A 98 -13.66 2.82 -32.55
CA ALA A 98 -14.13 4.00 -33.24
C ALA A 98 -15.53 3.76 -33.82
N LEU A 99 -16.55 4.46 -33.35
CA LEU A 99 -17.91 4.46 -33.95
C LEU A 99 -17.99 5.34 -35.20
N ARG A 100 -17.03 6.26 -35.35
CA ARG A 100 -16.84 7.11 -36.51
C ARG A 100 -15.37 7.14 -36.90
N PRO A 101 -15.01 7.31 -38.17
CA PRO A 101 -13.62 7.33 -38.57
C PRO A 101 -12.86 8.48 -37.90
N VAL A 102 -11.69 8.17 -37.42
CA VAL A 102 -10.75 9.11 -36.73
C VAL A 102 -9.44 9.12 -37.51
N ALA A 103 -9.00 10.32 -37.91
CA ALA A 103 -7.79 10.43 -38.73
C ALA A 103 -6.49 10.20 -37.93
N ARG A 104 -6.48 10.64 -36.68
CA ARG A 104 -5.37 10.43 -35.76
C ARG A 104 -5.87 10.37 -34.33
N LEU A 105 -5.56 9.28 -33.64
CA LEU A 105 -5.90 9.06 -32.24
C LEU A 105 -4.61 8.84 -31.45
N GLU A 106 -4.47 9.57 -30.36
CA GLU A 106 -3.43 9.40 -29.34
C GLU A 106 -4.14 9.00 -28.05
N VAL A 107 -3.73 7.88 -27.44
CA VAL A 107 -4.29 7.36 -26.20
C VAL A 107 -3.20 7.32 -25.15
N GLU A 108 -3.42 7.96 -24.03
CA GLU A 108 -2.53 8.01 -22.88
C GLU A 108 -3.26 7.48 -21.64
N VAL A 109 -2.64 6.57 -20.91
CA VAL A 109 -3.16 6.11 -19.62
C VAL A 109 -2.39 6.82 -18.51
N ARG A 110 -3.12 7.52 -17.67
CA ARG A 110 -2.56 8.14 -16.47
C ARG A 110 -2.42 7.09 -15.39
N LEU A 111 -1.20 6.87 -14.95
CA LEU A 111 -0.91 5.91 -13.88
C LEU A 111 -0.87 6.62 -12.52
N PRO A 112 -1.49 6.05 -11.49
CA PRO A 112 -1.34 6.54 -10.12
C PRO A 112 0.09 6.31 -9.62
N ALA A 113 0.49 7.06 -8.59
CA ALA A 113 1.80 6.91 -7.95
C ALA A 113 2.01 5.46 -7.46
N GLY A 114 3.22 4.94 -7.67
CA GLY A 114 3.59 3.57 -7.30
C GLY A 114 3.35 2.52 -8.39
N LEU A 115 2.88 2.91 -9.56
CA LEU A 115 2.86 2.09 -10.76
C LEU A 115 3.74 2.72 -11.82
N VAL A 116 4.58 1.92 -12.46
CA VAL A 116 5.47 2.35 -13.53
C VAL A 116 5.21 1.50 -14.76
N GLN A 117 5.08 2.17 -15.90
CA GLN A 117 4.94 1.49 -17.17
C GLN A 117 6.29 0.96 -17.62
N LEU A 118 6.33 -0.32 -17.99
CA LEU A 118 7.50 -0.94 -18.60
C LEU A 118 7.53 -0.71 -20.12
N PRO A 119 8.73 -0.57 -20.75
CA PRO A 119 8.87 -0.53 -22.20
C PRO A 119 8.44 -1.86 -22.86
N PRO A 120 8.03 -1.84 -24.14
CA PRO A 120 7.92 -0.70 -25.04
C PRO A 120 6.67 0.15 -24.80
N ALA A 121 6.79 1.45 -25.11
CA ALA A 121 5.61 2.31 -25.20
C ALA A 121 4.86 1.95 -26.49
N PRO A 122 3.52 1.87 -26.48
CA PRO A 122 2.77 1.62 -27.71
C PRO A 122 2.88 2.80 -28.65
N GLU A 123 2.89 2.50 -29.92
CA GLU A 123 2.80 3.51 -30.96
C GLU A 123 1.41 4.17 -30.94
N PRO A 124 1.34 5.49 -31.13
CA PRO A 124 0.06 6.17 -31.24
C PRO A 124 -0.71 5.62 -32.45
N ALA A 125 -2.00 5.33 -32.30
CA ALA A 125 -2.83 4.92 -33.41
C ALA A 125 -2.88 6.02 -34.48
N SER A 126 -2.48 5.69 -35.71
CA SER A 126 -2.40 6.69 -36.77
C SER A 126 -3.78 7.06 -37.32
N SER A 127 -4.67 6.08 -37.53
CA SER A 127 -6.05 6.29 -38.00
C SER A 127 -6.90 5.09 -37.62
N LEU A 128 -8.20 5.29 -37.41
CA LEU A 128 -9.17 4.23 -37.19
C LEU A 128 -10.37 4.43 -38.12
N ALA A 129 -10.76 3.37 -38.82
CA ALA A 129 -12.00 3.35 -39.60
C ALA A 129 -13.20 3.18 -38.66
N ALA A 130 -14.40 3.46 -39.19
CA ALA A 130 -15.62 3.21 -38.43
C ALA A 130 -15.81 1.72 -38.15
N GLY A 131 -16.06 1.37 -36.89
CA GLY A 131 -16.17 0.00 -36.41
C GLY A 131 -14.84 -0.67 -36.07
N GLU A 132 -13.72 -0.07 -36.42
CA GLU A 132 -12.38 -0.59 -36.10
C GLU A 132 -12.07 -0.39 -34.62
N ALA A 133 -11.42 -1.40 -34.02
CA ALA A 133 -10.96 -1.34 -32.64
C ALA A 133 -9.43 -1.37 -32.59
N TYR A 134 -8.86 -0.51 -31.77
CA TYR A 134 -7.44 -0.47 -31.47
C TYR A 134 -7.23 -0.88 -30.02
N GLY A 135 -6.56 -2.01 -29.84
CA GLY A 135 -6.19 -2.49 -28.50
C GLY A 135 -4.71 -2.32 -28.27
N TYR A 136 -4.35 -1.86 -27.08
CA TYR A 136 -2.98 -1.89 -26.68
C TYR A 136 -2.81 -2.39 -25.26
N HIS A 137 -1.75 -3.17 -25.09
CA HIS A 137 -1.38 -3.79 -23.83
C HIS A 137 -0.29 -2.99 -23.15
N ARG A 138 -0.43 -2.78 -21.86
CA ARG A 138 0.55 -2.11 -21.02
C ARG A 138 0.96 -3.03 -19.88
N ARG A 139 2.25 -3.32 -19.80
CA ARG A 139 2.79 -3.95 -18.59
C ARG A 139 3.13 -2.89 -17.56
N LEU A 140 2.55 -3.02 -16.40
CA LEU A 140 2.72 -2.12 -15.27
C LEU A 140 3.51 -2.83 -14.20
N LEU A 141 4.61 -2.22 -13.74
CA LEU A 141 5.35 -2.68 -12.57
C LEU A 141 4.75 -2.04 -11.32
N CYS A 142 4.36 -2.86 -10.36
CA CYS A 142 3.86 -2.42 -9.06
C CYS A 142 5.05 -2.09 -8.15
N CYS A 143 5.48 -0.82 -8.12
CA CYS A 143 6.67 -0.41 -7.34
C CYS A 143 6.38 -0.23 -5.85
N ARG A 144 5.13 0.07 -5.48
CA ARG A 144 4.71 0.35 -4.11
C ARG A 144 3.41 -0.35 -3.77
N TRP A 145 3.32 -0.87 -2.55
CA TRP A 145 2.07 -1.38 -2.00
C TRP A 145 1.01 -0.27 -1.81
N GLY A 146 -0.24 -0.67 -1.70
CA GLY A 146 -1.38 0.21 -1.47
C GLY A 146 -2.54 -0.06 -2.42
N GLY A 147 -3.72 0.45 -2.08
CA GLY A 147 -4.88 0.46 -2.96
C GLY A 147 -4.73 1.53 -4.04
N ARG A 148 -4.90 1.16 -5.30
CA ARG A 148 -4.79 2.05 -6.45
C ARG A 148 -6.04 1.96 -7.32
N LEU A 149 -6.43 3.07 -7.92
CA LEU A 149 -7.45 3.10 -8.96
C LEU A 149 -6.75 3.32 -10.29
N VAL A 150 -6.90 2.39 -11.21
CA VAL A 150 -6.28 2.39 -12.54
C VAL A 150 -7.39 2.53 -13.57
N GLY A 151 -7.10 3.16 -14.71
CA GLY A 151 -8.06 3.32 -15.80
C GLY A 151 -8.46 4.78 -16.07
N ASP A 152 -7.62 5.72 -15.69
CA ASP A 152 -7.74 7.13 -16.13
C ASP A 152 -7.13 7.23 -17.54
N VAL A 153 -8.00 7.24 -18.57
CA VAL A 153 -7.62 7.24 -19.97
C VAL A 153 -7.84 8.61 -20.56
N ARG A 154 -6.80 9.19 -21.12
CA ARG A 154 -6.84 10.43 -21.88
C ARG A 154 -6.76 10.15 -23.36
N MET A 155 -7.68 10.69 -24.12
CA MET A 155 -7.74 10.56 -25.55
C MET A 155 -7.58 11.91 -26.22
N ARG A 156 -6.76 11.92 -27.25
CA ARG A 156 -6.57 13.08 -28.11
C ARG A 156 -6.76 12.69 -29.56
N ALA A 157 -7.80 13.21 -30.16
CA ALA A 157 -8.09 12.98 -31.57
C ALA A 157 -7.89 14.24 -32.41
N ARG A 158 -7.44 14.06 -33.66
CA ARG A 158 -7.33 15.18 -34.62
C ARG A 158 -8.12 14.85 -35.87
N ASP A 159 -8.72 15.89 -36.47
CA ASP A 159 -9.37 15.80 -37.75
C ASP A 159 -8.37 15.60 -38.92
N ARG A 160 -8.87 15.23 -40.10
CA ARG A 160 -8.03 14.96 -41.28
C ARG A 160 -7.20 16.15 -41.75
N LEU A 161 -7.72 17.37 -41.62
CA LEU A 161 -7.03 18.60 -42.00
C LEU A 161 -6.12 19.13 -40.87
N GLY A 162 -6.23 18.58 -39.68
CA GLY A 162 -5.49 19.01 -38.51
C GLY A 162 -5.89 20.40 -38.00
N LEU A 163 -7.11 20.85 -38.28
CA LEU A 163 -7.64 22.13 -37.88
C LEU A 163 -8.21 22.13 -36.47
N PHE A 164 -8.70 20.95 -36.03
CA PHE A 164 -9.31 20.76 -34.73
C PHE A 164 -8.62 19.65 -33.97
N THR A 165 -8.47 19.85 -32.68
CA THR A 165 -8.03 18.81 -31.73
C THR A 165 -9.12 18.61 -30.69
N TYR A 166 -9.54 17.38 -30.54
CA TYR A 166 -10.55 16.93 -29.60
C TYR A 166 -9.84 16.22 -28.45
N ARG A 167 -10.21 16.53 -27.20
CA ARG A 167 -9.66 15.89 -25.99
C ARG A 167 -10.79 15.39 -25.11
N GLU A 168 -10.64 14.19 -24.62
CA GLU A 168 -11.57 13.57 -23.67
C GLU A 168 -10.79 12.82 -22.62
N GLU A 169 -11.32 12.81 -21.38
CA GLU A 169 -10.81 12.02 -20.27
C GLU A 169 -11.92 11.07 -19.80
N GLU A 170 -11.62 9.78 -19.77
CA GLU A 170 -12.52 8.76 -19.25
C GLU A 170 -11.88 8.06 -18.06
N ARG A 171 -12.68 7.86 -16.98
CA ARG A 171 -12.24 7.21 -15.74
C ARG A 171 -12.99 5.91 -15.54
N HIS A 172 -12.29 4.79 -15.63
CA HIS A 172 -12.84 3.46 -15.43
C HIS A 172 -12.72 2.96 -13.98
N LEU A 173 -11.88 3.58 -13.15
CA LEU A 173 -11.72 3.35 -11.71
C LEU A 173 -11.59 1.86 -11.32
N LEU A 174 -10.75 1.10 -12.04
CA LEU A 174 -10.47 -0.30 -11.73
C LEU A 174 -9.60 -0.39 -10.46
N PRO A 175 -10.05 -1.07 -9.40
CA PRO A 175 -9.27 -1.22 -8.20
C PRO A 175 -8.13 -2.21 -8.41
N LEU A 176 -6.92 -1.82 -8.06
CA LEU A 176 -5.74 -2.67 -7.99
C LEU A 176 -5.17 -2.60 -6.57
N ARG A 177 -5.13 -3.74 -5.88
CA ARG A 177 -4.55 -3.87 -4.56
C ARG A 177 -3.15 -4.45 -4.65
N VAL A 178 -2.16 -3.65 -4.32
CA VAL A 178 -0.77 -4.07 -4.28
C VAL A 178 -0.36 -4.32 -2.84
N TYR A 179 0.06 -5.55 -2.55
CA TYR A 179 0.47 -5.99 -1.21
C TYR A 179 1.99 -5.88 -1.05
N PRO A 180 2.49 -5.62 0.17
CA PRO A 180 3.92 -5.72 0.44
C PRO A 180 4.41 -7.16 0.21
N PRO A 181 5.65 -7.34 -0.30
CA PRO A 181 6.20 -8.67 -0.50
C PRO A 181 6.31 -9.40 0.84
N PRO A 182 6.03 -10.70 0.90
CA PRO A 182 6.14 -11.48 2.12
C PRO A 182 7.61 -11.55 2.55
N GLU A 183 7.92 -11.06 3.75
CA GLU A 183 9.23 -11.22 4.38
C GLU A 183 9.18 -12.41 5.34
N GLU A 184 10.09 -13.38 5.14
CA GLU A 184 10.18 -14.54 6.02
C GLU A 184 11.01 -14.18 7.26
N LEU A 185 10.31 -13.96 8.36
CA LEU A 185 10.96 -13.74 9.65
C LEU A 185 11.21 -15.06 10.38
N ARG A 186 12.41 -15.20 10.94
CA ARG A 186 12.84 -16.35 11.76
C ARG A 186 12.92 -15.99 13.25
N ARG A 187 13.11 -14.72 13.55
CA ARG A 187 13.21 -14.19 14.91
C ARG A 187 11.88 -13.60 15.37
N LEU A 188 11.57 -13.76 16.63
CA LEU A 188 10.35 -13.23 17.22
C LEU A 188 10.58 -12.64 18.61
N VAL A 189 9.79 -11.67 18.96
CA VAL A 189 9.65 -11.16 20.31
C VAL A 189 8.67 -12.06 21.05
N ARG A 190 9.13 -12.85 22.03
CA ARG A 190 8.25 -13.76 22.77
C ARG A 190 7.40 -12.98 23.76
N PRO A 191 6.07 -13.23 23.83
CA PRO A 191 5.22 -12.68 24.87
C PRO A 191 5.72 -13.04 26.28
N ALA A 192 5.50 -12.16 27.26
CA ALA A 192 5.87 -12.42 28.65
C ALA A 192 5.06 -13.58 29.24
N GLU A 193 3.77 -13.57 28.91
CA GLU A 193 2.84 -14.60 29.35
C GLU A 193 2.09 -15.13 28.14
N THR A 194 1.95 -16.45 28.07
CA THR A 194 1.07 -17.11 27.14
C THR A 194 -0.21 -17.48 27.90
N GLN A 195 -1.35 -16.99 27.43
CA GLN A 195 -2.65 -17.39 28.04
C GLN A 195 -2.99 -18.81 27.59
N ALA A 196 -3.33 -19.66 28.55
CA ALA A 196 -3.98 -20.91 28.24
C ALA A 196 -5.43 -20.58 27.88
N PHE A 197 -5.76 -20.55 26.59
CA PHE A 197 -7.14 -20.36 26.15
C PHE A 197 -7.91 -21.67 26.34
N ILE A 198 -8.72 -21.71 27.38
CA ILE A 198 -9.84 -22.65 27.51
C ILE A 198 -11.04 -21.91 26.92
N GLY A 199 -11.73 -22.58 25.98
CA GLY A 199 -12.89 -22.00 25.30
C GLY A 199 -13.92 -21.37 26.25
N ASN A 200 -14.78 -20.61 25.71
CA ASN A 200 -15.72 -19.57 26.18
C ASN A 200 -16.51 -19.78 27.51
N GLU A 201 -16.08 -20.68 28.39
CA GLU A 201 -16.60 -20.81 29.75
C GLU A 201 -15.48 -20.90 30.76
N VAL A 202 -15.64 -20.14 31.84
CA VAL A 202 -14.80 -20.17 33.06
C VAL A 202 -14.96 -21.55 33.70
N SER A 203 -14.30 -22.55 33.16
CA SER A 203 -14.20 -23.86 33.78
C SER A 203 -12.90 -23.91 34.56
N ARG A 204 -13.00 -24.10 35.87
CA ARG A 204 -11.89 -24.37 36.82
C ARG A 204 -11.15 -25.70 36.54
N LEU A 205 -11.21 -26.23 35.33
CA LEU A 205 -10.58 -27.51 34.95
C LEU A 205 -9.22 -27.24 34.31
N LYS A 206 -8.17 -27.83 34.90
CA LYS A 206 -6.82 -27.93 34.38
C LYS A 206 -6.82 -28.30 32.90
N GLY A 207 -6.10 -27.50 32.06
CA GLY A 207 -6.19 -27.45 30.62
C GLY A 207 -6.21 -28.78 29.85
N GLU A 208 -7.13 -28.87 28.94
CA GLU A 208 -7.16 -29.88 27.87
C GLU A 208 -6.33 -29.40 26.70
N GLY A 209 -4.99 -29.59 26.75
CA GLY A 209 -4.11 -29.34 25.63
C GLY A 209 -4.15 -30.47 24.60
N ILE A 210 -3.75 -30.17 23.38
CA ILE A 210 -3.61 -31.13 22.27
C ILE A 210 -2.12 -31.55 22.12
N GLU A 211 -1.17 -30.74 22.59
CA GLU A 211 0.24 -31.08 22.51
C GLU A 211 0.67 -32.05 23.61
N PHE A 212 1.30 -33.14 23.21
CA PHE A 212 1.91 -34.10 24.13
C PHE A 212 3.07 -33.41 24.87
N ALA A 213 3.02 -33.46 26.21
CA ALA A 213 4.05 -32.88 27.09
C ALA A 213 4.97 -33.93 27.67
N ASP A 214 4.39 -34.91 28.36
CA ASP A 214 5.12 -35.96 29.09
C ASP A 214 4.18 -37.14 29.42
N ILE A 215 4.76 -38.18 29.99
CA ILE A 215 4.02 -39.34 30.53
C ILE A 215 4.22 -39.36 32.05
N ARG A 216 3.14 -39.12 32.81
CA ARG A 216 3.17 -39.24 34.28
C ARG A 216 2.32 -40.35 34.81
N ALA A 217 2.51 -40.72 36.07
CA ALA A 217 1.64 -41.70 36.72
C ALA A 217 0.19 -41.20 36.78
N PHE A 218 -0.75 -42.13 36.63
CA PHE A 218 -2.20 -41.87 36.74
C PHE A 218 -2.54 -41.46 38.18
N VAL A 219 -3.35 -40.41 38.30
CA VAL A 219 -3.92 -39.94 39.57
C VAL A 219 -5.44 -40.03 39.50
N PRO A 220 -6.16 -40.45 40.58
CA PRO A 220 -7.60 -40.41 40.59
C PRO A 220 -8.17 -39.05 40.16
N GLY A 221 -9.06 -39.07 39.13
CA GLY A 221 -9.56 -37.86 38.49
C GLY A 221 -9.04 -37.64 37.06
N ASP A 222 -8.02 -38.38 36.65
CA ASP A 222 -7.53 -38.31 35.26
C ASP A 222 -8.52 -39.04 34.31
N ARG A 223 -8.62 -38.52 33.09
CA ARG A 223 -9.51 -39.09 32.08
C ARG A 223 -8.95 -40.39 31.52
N VAL A 224 -9.72 -41.46 31.55
CA VAL A 224 -9.34 -42.83 31.07
C VAL A 224 -8.84 -42.78 29.62
N ARG A 225 -9.40 -41.94 28.76
CA ARG A 225 -8.97 -41.81 27.36
C ARG A 225 -7.55 -41.28 27.17
N ARG A 226 -6.93 -40.70 28.23
CA ARG A 226 -5.55 -40.20 28.23
C ARG A 226 -4.53 -41.23 28.70
N ILE A 227 -4.98 -42.41 29.09
CA ILE A 227 -4.08 -43.49 29.53
C ILE A 227 -3.20 -43.90 28.35
N ASN A 228 -1.88 -43.86 28.58
CA ASN A 228 -0.89 -44.41 27.68
C ASN A 228 -0.73 -45.91 27.96
N TRP A 229 -1.53 -46.75 27.32
CA TRP A 229 -1.53 -48.20 27.53
C TRP A 229 -0.15 -48.83 27.30
N ARG A 230 0.62 -48.32 26.35
CA ARG A 230 1.95 -48.83 26.04
C ARG A 230 2.94 -48.55 27.17
N ALA A 231 2.92 -47.34 27.70
CA ALA A 231 3.79 -46.95 28.83
C ALA A 231 3.34 -47.65 30.10
N SER A 232 2.03 -47.79 30.33
CA SER A 232 1.45 -48.51 31.49
C SER A 232 1.82 -49.97 31.50
N ALA A 233 1.73 -50.66 30.37
CA ALA A 233 2.12 -52.07 30.25
C ALA A 233 3.64 -52.26 30.51
N LYS A 234 4.48 -51.34 30.03
CA LYS A 234 5.94 -51.43 30.24
C LYS A 234 6.36 -51.17 31.69
N ARG A 235 5.63 -50.36 32.44
CA ARG A 235 5.98 -49.90 33.78
C ARG A 235 5.17 -50.56 34.89
N GLY A 236 4.18 -51.41 34.54
CA GLY A 236 3.33 -52.10 35.51
C GLY A 236 2.36 -51.22 36.30
N GLN A 237 2.27 -49.95 35.97
CA GLN A 237 1.39 -48.96 36.62
C GLN A 237 0.72 -48.08 35.58
N LEU A 238 -0.47 -47.63 35.87
CA LEU A 238 -1.21 -46.76 34.95
C LEU A 238 -0.48 -45.43 34.76
N HIS A 239 -0.22 -45.05 33.52
CA HIS A 239 0.40 -43.79 33.11
C HIS A 239 -0.54 -43.07 32.15
N VAL A 240 -0.56 -41.74 32.25
CA VAL A 240 -1.33 -40.85 31.38
C VAL A 240 -0.45 -39.97 30.58
N ASN A 241 -0.85 -39.67 29.35
CA ASN A 241 -0.24 -38.61 28.55
C ASN A 241 -0.62 -37.27 29.16
N GLU A 242 0.35 -36.54 29.64
CA GLU A 242 0.19 -35.18 30.06
C GLU A 242 0.22 -34.28 28.80
N MET A 243 -0.84 -33.51 28.61
CA MET A 243 -0.94 -32.59 27.48
C MET A 243 -0.67 -31.17 27.95
N ARG A 244 0.10 -30.45 27.17
CA ARG A 244 0.27 -29.01 27.37
C ARG A 244 -0.92 -28.29 26.73
N PRO A 245 -1.55 -27.33 27.42
CA PRO A 245 -2.54 -26.49 26.78
C PRO A 245 -1.86 -25.72 25.63
N GLU A 246 -2.54 -25.62 24.49
CA GLU A 246 -2.10 -24.71 23.42
C GLU A 246 -2.02 -23.31 24.03
N ARG A 247 -0.81 -22.77 24.08
CA ARG A 247 -0.56 -21.44 24.62
C ARG A 247 -0.49 -20.48 23.46
N ASN A 248 -1.64 -19.97 23.07
CA ASN A 248 -1.73 -18.89 22.09
C ASN A 248 -1.54 -17.56 22.82
N ALA A 249 -0.73 -16.69 22.26
CA ALA A 249 -0.57 -15.35 22.78
C ALA A 249 -1.47 -14.36 22.01
N ASP A 250 -1.94 -13.36 22.73
CA ASP A 250 -2.50 -12.17 22.08
C ASP A 250 -1.35 -11.23 21.70
N VAL A 251 -1.20 -10.98 20.40
CA VAL A 251 -0.21 -10.07 19.84
C VAL A 251 -0.93 -8.94 19.14
N VAL A 252 -0.61 -7.71 19.48
CA VAL A 252 -1.16 -6.54 18.82
C VAL A 252 -0.04 -5.76 18.15
N VAL A 253 -0.09 -5.67 16.84
CA VAL A 253 0.81 -4.78 16.08
C VAL A 253 0.26 -3.36 16.19
N PHE A 254 1.05 -2.47 16.77
CA PHE A 254 0.74 -1.05 16.88
C PHE A 254 1.55 -0.31 15.83
N LEU A 255 0.86 0.32 14.88
CA LEU A 255 1.45 1.04 13.77
C LEU A 255 1.23 2.54 13.94
N ASP A 256 2.31 3.29 14.03
CA ASP A 256 2.28 4.76 14.04
C ASP A 256 2.04 5.29 12.62
N THR A 257 0.96 6.05 12.45
CA THR A 257 0.56 6.65 11.19
C THR A 257 0.44 8.18 11.26
N PHE A 258 1.04 8.82 12.26
CA PHE A 258 1.10 10.29 12.35
C PHE A 258 2.15 10.89 11.42
N THR A 259 3.25 10.18 11.21
CA THR A 259 4.41 10.72 10.49
C THR A 259 4.90 9.74 9.43
N ASP A 260 5.16 10.25 8.24
CA ASP A 260 5.83 9.54 7.16
C ASP A 260 7.08 10.30 6.74
N LEU A 261 8.24 9.80 7.12
CA LEU A 261 9.53 10.37 6.78
C LEU A 261 10.02 9.80 5.45
N ARG A 262 10.43 10.68 4.55
CA ARG A 262 10.96 10.30 3.24
C ARG A 262 12.34 10.91 3.06
N HIS A 263 13.23 10.16 2.41
CA HIS A 263 14.50 10.74 1.99
C HIS A 263 14.27 11.92 1.06
N PRO A 264 14.94 13.06 1.28
CA PRO A 264 14.93 14.13 0.31
C PRO A 264 15.56 13.62 -1.01
N PRO A 265 15.07 14.04 -2.18
CA PRO A 265 15.67 13.68 -3.45
C PRO A 265 17.10 14.21 -3.51
N GLU A 266 18.10 13.33 -3.60
CA GLU A 266 19.49 13.75 -3.85
C GLU A 266 19.61 14.26 -5.28
N GLY A 267 19.87 15.55 -5.43
CA GLY A 267 20.61 16.25 -6.50
C GLY A 267 20.41 15.92 -7.97
N LEU A 268 19.63 14.91 -8.33
CA LEU A 268 19.39 14.53 -9.72
C LEU A 268 18.02 15.00 -10.18
N ARG A 269 17.97 15.71 -11.30
CA ARG A 269 16.73 16.07 -12.01
C ARG A 269 16.13 14.80 -12.68
N ILE A 270 15.73 13.83 -11.89
CA ILE A 270 14.96 12.68 -12.38
C ILE A 270 13.47 13.09 -12.35
N PRO A 271 12.68 12.75 -13.37
CA PRO A 271 11.25 13.04 -13.36
C PRO A 271 10.60 12.51 -12.07
N ALA A 272 9.73 13.31 -11.44
CA ALA A 272 9.13 13.01 -10.14
C ALA A 272 8.49 11.60 -10.03
N ALA A 273 8.06 11.02 -11.15
CA ALA A 273 7.56 9.65 -11.24
C ALA A 273 8.63 8.58 -10.95
N PHE A 274 9.91 8.85 -11.28
CA PHE A 274 11.03 7.91 -11.04
C PHE A 274 11.61 8.04 -9.62
N VAL A 275 11.63 9.26 -9.08
CA VAL A 275 12.18 9.52 -7.73
C VAL A 275 11.30 8.90 -6.64
N ALA A 276 10.00 8.77 -6.87
CA ALA A 276 9.07 8.19 -5.91
C ALA A 276 9.22 6.66 -5.76
N SER A 277 9.96 5.98 -6.64
CA SER A 277 10.06 4.51 -6.68
C SER A 277 11.29 3.91 -6.00
N GLU A 278 12.33 4.70 -5.72
CA GLU A 278 13.62 4.11 -5.34
C GLU A 278 13.92 4.05 -3.82
N ARG A 279 13.20 4.78 -2.97
CA ARG A 279 13.47 4.77 -1.53
C ARG A 279 12.18 4.65 -0.72
N GLU A 280 12.11 3.58 0.06
CA GLU A 280 10.99 3.33 0.97
C GLU A 280 10.91 4.46 2.03
N SER A 281 9.69 4.90 2.33
CA SER A 281 9.45 5.84 3.43
C SER A 281 9.40 5.11 4.78
N SER A 282 9.43 5.86 5.88
CA SER A 282 9.33 5.27 7.23
C SER A 282 8.01 4.51 7.42
N LEU A 283 6.91 5.00 6.86
CA LEU A 283 5.62 4.32 6.91
C LEU A 283 5.62 3.05 6.04
N GLU A 284 6.24 3.11 4.85
CA GLU A 284 6.37 1.93 3.99
C GLU A 284 7.15 0.80 4.65
N LEU A 285 8.27 1.13 5.31
CA LEU A 285 9.03 0.18 6.12
C LEU A 285 8.19 -0.38 7.26
N ALA A 286 7.49 0.48 8.02
CA ALA A 286 6.66 0.06 9.14
C ALA A 286 5.52 -0.87 8.71
N VAL A 287 4.85 -0.59 7.58
CA VAL A 287 3.79 -1.45 7.04
C VAL A 287 4.33 -2.79 6.56
N ARG A 288 5.51 -2.81 5.90
CA ARG A 288 6.18 -4.06 5.51
C ARG A 288 6.51 -4.90 6.75
N ALA A 289 7.09 -4.29 7.78
CA ALA A 289 7.35 -4.94 9.05
C ALA A 289 6.08 -5.46 9.72
N ALA A 290 5.01 -4.65 9.73
CA ALA A 290 3.71 -5.06 10.27
C ALA A 290 3.16 -6.29 9.55
N ALA A 291 3.19 -6.31 8.22
CA ALA A 291 2.73 -7.44 7.41
C ALA A 291 3.56 -8.71 7.70
N ALA A 292 4.89 -8.58 7.79
CA ALA A 292 5.79 -9.68 8.12
C ALA A 292 5.53 -10.24 9.54
N LEU A 293 5.37 -9.38 10.54
CA LEU A 293 5.04 -9.76 11.92
C LEU A 293 3.66 -10.46 11.99
N VAL A 294 2.65 -9.89 11.34
CA VAL A 294 1.32 -10.50 11.25
C VAL A 294 1.41 -11.91 10.68
N GLY A 295 2.12 -12.09 9.56
CA GLY A 295 2.34 -13.40 8.95
C GLY A 295 3.08 -14.37 9.87
N LEU A 296 4.13 -13.92 10.57
CA LEU A 296 4.91 -14.73 11.51
C LEU A 296 4.04 -15.27 12.66
N TYR A 297 3.33 -14.38 13.37
CA TYR A 297 2.55 -14.78 14.54
C TYR A 297 1.33 -15.61 14.17
N LEU A 298 0.63 -15.30 13.06
CA LEU A 298 -0.49 -16.11 12.59
C LEU A 298 -0.06 -17.53 12.18
N ARG A 299 1.10 -17.70 11.53
CA ARG A 299 1.68 -19.04 11.24
C ARG A 299 1.95 -19.84 12.52
N ARG A 300 2.26 -19.14 13.61
CA ARG A 300 2.46 -19.76 14.94
C ARG A 300 1.16 -20.02 15.70
N ARG A 301 0.03 -19.76 15.06
CA ARG A 301 -1.30 -19.86 15.66
C ARG A 301 -1.53 -18.89 16.83
N ASP A 302 -0.77 -17.79 16.92
CA ASP A 302 -1.06 -16.72 17.84
C ASP A 302 -2.25 -15.89 17.33
N ARG A 303 -2.95 -15.23 18.25
CA ARG A 303 -4.03 -14.30 17.91
C ARG A 303 -3.45 -12.93 17.62
N VAL A 304 -3.61 -12.43 16.41
CA VAL A 304 -3.01 -11.17 15.99
C VAL A 304 -4.08 -10.12 15.75
N GLY A 305 -3.87 -8.96 16.36
CA GLY A 305 -4.64 -7.73 16.16
C GLY A 305 -3.78 -6.61 15.60
N LEU A 306 -4.42 -5.53 15.18
CA LEU A 306 -3.77 -4.33 14.64
C LEU A 306 -4.37 -3.09 15.27
N VAL A 307 -3.52 -2.13 15.60
CA VAL A 307 -3.90 -0.75 15.95
C VAL A 307 -3.11 0.19 15.06
N GLY A 308 -3.76 0.88 14.13
CA GLY A 308 -3.22 2.03 13.40
C GLY A 308 -3.51 3.30 14.19
N PHE A 309 -2.46 3.91 14.73
CA PHE A 309 -2.56 5.09 15.59
C PHE A 309 -2.04 6.32 14.85
N GLY A 310 -2.96 7.23 14.53
CA GLY A 310 -2.65 8.42 13.75
C GLY A 310 -3.84 9.37 13.68
N GLY A 311 -3.86 10.24 12.70
CA GLY A 311 -4.98 11.14 12.45
C GLY A 311 -6.32 10.41 12.27
N THR A 312 -6.29 9.17 11.78
CA THR A 312 -7.41 8.22 11.80
C THR A 312 -7.04 7.02 12.66
N LEU A 313 -7.79 6.79 13.73
CA LEU A 313 -7.60 5.64 14.60
C LEU A 313 -8.33 4.42 14.02
N ARG A 314 -7.58 3.39 13.68
CA ARG A 314 -8.11 2.12 13.16
C ARG A 314 -7.69 0.96 14.05
N TRP A 315 -8.58 -0.01 14.26
CA TRP A 315 -8.22 -1.21 15.01
C TRP A 315 -8.91 -2.46 14.50
N LEU A 316 -8.20 -3.57 14.59
CA LEU A 316 -8.70 -4.92 14.33
C LEU A 316 -8.43 -5.78 15.56
N ARG A 317 -9.47 -6.50 16.01
CA ARG A 317 -9.38 -7.38 17.19
C ARG A 317 -8.47 -8.56 16.92
N PRO A 318 -7.72 -9.04 17.93
CA PRO A 318 -6.92 -10.24 17.82
C PRO A 318 -7.78 -11.46 17.45
N ALA A 319 -7.40 -12.11 16.37
CA ALA A 319 -7.98 -13.37 15.90
C ALA A 319 -6.93 -14.22 15.19
N MET A 320 -7.27 -15.45 14.82
CA MET A 320 -6.37 -16.41 14.17
C MET A 320 -6.84 -16.76 12.76
N GLY A 321 -5.96 -17.43 12.02
CA GLY A 321 -6.24 -18.06 10.74
C GLY A 321 -6.09 -17.12 9.53
N GLU A 322 -6.27 -17.71 8.34
CA GLU A 322 -6.03 -17.03 7.07
C GLU A 322 -6.97 -15.84 6.83
N ARG A 323 -8.22 -15.94 7.24
CA ARG A 323 -9.18 -14.82 7.13
C ARG A 323 -8.69 -13.59 7.90
N GLN A 324 -8.06 -13.81 9.05
CA GLN A 324 -7.49 -12.70 9.83
C GLN A 324 -6.26 -12.11 9.14
N LEU A 325 -5.41 -12.94 8.52
CA LEU A 325 -4.29 -12.49 7.72
C LEU A 325 -4.75 -11.52 6.63
N TYR A 326 -5.73 -11.91 5.81
CA TYR A 326 -6.26 -11.04 4.75
C TYR A 326 -6.83 -9.74 5.30
N ARG A 327 -7.61 -9.80 6.38
CA ARG A 327 -8.19 -8.59 7.01
C ARG A 327 -7.12 -7.62 7.53
N LEU A 328 -6.05 -8.15 8.13
CA LEU A 328 -4.96 -7.34 8.65
C LEU A 328 -4.14 -6.73 7.52
N VAL A 329 -3.81 -7.52 6.50
CA VAL A 329 -3.04 -7.03 5.36
C VAL A 329 -3.85 -6.02 4.54
N ASP A 330 -5.15 -6.25 4.30
CA ASP A 330 -6.04 -5.27 3.66
C ASP A 330 -6.08 -3.94 4.45
N ALA A 331 -6.16 -4.01 5.79
CA ALA A 331 -6.12 -2.80 6.61
C ALA A 331 -4.78 -2.06 6.54
N LEU A 332 -3.68 -2.80 6.37
CA LEU A 332 -2.33 -2.23 6.23
C LEU A 332 -2.14 -1.51 4.89
N ILE A 333 -2.64 -2.06 3.78
CA ILE A 333 -2.50 -1.43 2.46
C ILE A 333 -3.31 -0.14 2.31
N ASP A 334 -4.38 0.01 3.09
CA ASP A 334 -5.19 1.23 3.14
C ASP A 334 -4.65 2.26 4.15
N THR A 335 -3.43 2.04 4.67
CA THR A 335 -2.82 2.93 5.66
C THR A 335 -2.16 4.12 4.96
N GLU A 336 -2.53 5.30 5.40
CA GLU A 336 -1.96 6.57 4.95
C GLU A 336 -1.89 7.56 6.11
N VAL A 337 -1.01 8.55 5.98
CA VAL A 337 -0.94 9.67 6.94
C VAL A 337 -2.10 10.60 6.67
N VAL A 338 -3.00 10.69 7.64
CA VAL A 338 -4.11 11.64 7.61
C VAL A 338 -3.83 12.76 8.59
N LEU A 339 -3.71 13.98 8.08
CA LEU A 339 -3.60 15.16 8.93
C LEU A 339 -4.98 15.43 9.55
N SER A 340 -5.12 15.18 10.83
CA SER A 340 -6.34 15.47 11.59
C SER A 340 -6.01 16.21 12.89
N TYR A 341 -6.72 17.29 13.14
CA TYR A 341 -6.64 18.01 14.40
C TYR A 341 -7.47 17.35 15.51
N ALA A 342 -8.45 16.52 15.14
CA ALA A 342 -9.33 15.80 16.06
C ALA A 342 -8.91 14.34 16.20
N TRP A 343 -7.71 14.10 16.73
CA TRP A 343 -7.26 12.73 17.04
C TRP A 343 -7.92 12.21 18.33
N LYS A 344 -8.07 10.88 18.41
CA LYS A 344 -8.61 10.19 19.57
C LYS A 344 -7.49 9.42 20.27
N GLY A 345 -7.44 9.52 21.59
CA GLY A 345 -6.49 8.78 22.40
C GLY A 345 -6.80 7.27 22.48
N LEU A 346 -5.91 6.53 23.15
CA LEU A 346 -6.03 5.07 23.27
C LEU A 346 -7.23 4.61 24.11
N GLU A 347 -7.80 5.50 24.92
CA GLU A 347 -8.98 5.24 25.76
C GLU A 347 -10.22 4.85 24.96
N VAL A 348 -10.28 5.25 23.68
CA VAL A 348 -11.38 4.91 22.77
C VAL A 348 -11.30 3.46 22.27
N ILE A 349 -10.10 2.85 22.35
CA ILE A 349 -9.90 1.48 21.87
C ILE A 349 -10.54 0.48 22.83
N PRO A 350 -11.47 -0.37 22.36
CA PRO A 350 -12.09 -1.36 23.22
C PRO A 350 -11.07 -2.32 23.85
N ARG A 351 -11.28 -2.70 25.10
CA ARG A 351 -10.42 -3.69 25.81
C ARG A 351 -10.30 -5.03 25.07
N ARG A 352 -11.29 -5.39 24.26
CA ARG A 352 -11.23 -6.60 23.42
C ARG A 352 -10.22 -6.50 22.26
N THR A 353 -9.84 -5.28 21.88
CA THR A 353 -8.81 -5.02 20.87
C THR A 353 -7.42 -5.02 21.47
N LEU A 354 -7.32 -4.52 22.69
CA LEU A 354 -6.13 -4.54 23.52
C LEU A 354 -6.41 -5.41 24.75
N PRO A 355 -6.32 -6.75 24.62
CA PRO A 355 -6.55 -7.65 25.76
C PRO A 355 -5.49 -7.41 26.84
N PRO A 356 -5.84 -7.55 28.13
CA PRO A 356 -4.86 -7.46 29.20
C PRO A 356 -3.70 -8.42 28.97
N ARG A 357 -2.47 -7.96 29.22
CA ARG A 357 -1.22 -8.74 29.04
C ARG A 357 -0.88 -9.14 27.57
N ALA A 358 -1.60 -8.60 26.59
CA ALA A 358 -1.19 -8.77 25.20
C ALA A 358 0.22 -8.21 24.97
N LEU A 359 0.99 -8.91 24.10
CA LEU A 359 2.22 -8.36 23.59
C LEU A 359 1.87 -7.27 22.56
N VAL A 360 2.23 -6.05 22.84
CA VAL A 360 2.13 -4.94 21.90
C VAL A 360 3.48 -4.72 21.25
N ILE A 361 3.55 -4.87 19.91
CA ILE A 361 4.75 -4.56 19.14
C ILE A 361 4.49 -3.26 18.40
N ALA A 362 5.15 -2.19 18.85
CA ALA A 362 5.00 -0.88 18.24
C ALA A 362 6.04 -0.68 17.13
N LEU A 363 5.55 -0.23 15.97
CA LEU A 363 6.34 0.17 14.81
C LEU A 363 6.16 1.67 14.64
N SER A 364 7.18 2.46 14.93
CA SER A 364 7.08 3.92 14.96
C SER A 364 8.44 4.56 14.71
N PRO A 365 8.52 5.69 14.00
CA PRO A 365 9.72 6.51 13.99
C PRO A 365 9.92 7.28 15.32
N LEU A 366 8.94 7.21 16.25
CA LEU A 366 8.91 7.89 17.55
C LEU A 366 9.12 9.42 17.45
N VAL A 367 8.72 10.05 16.37
CA VAL A 367 8.89 11.49 16.14
C VAL A 367 7.72 12.29 16.71
N ASP A 368 6.52 11.74 16.63
CA ASP A 368 5.31 12.39 17.11
C ASP A 368 5.12 12.17 18.62
N GLU A 369 5.01 13.25 19.38
CA GLU A 369 4.83 13.21 20.85
C GLU A 369 3.56 12.48 21.29
N ARG A 370 2.51 12.48 20.45
CA ARG A 370 1.25 11.79 20.74
C ARG A 370 1.46 10.28 20.74
N THR A 371 2.23 9.77 19.79
CA THR A 371 2.62 8.34 19.74
C THR A 371 3.50 7.98 20.93
N VAL A 372 4.49 8.80 21.26
CA VAL A 372 5.36 8.59 22.42
C VAL A 372 4.55 8.53 23.72
N SER A 373 3.65 9.48 23.92
CA SER A 373 2.77 9.52 25.10
C SER A 373 1.85 8.31 25.16
N ALA A 374 1.29 7.89 24.02
CA ALA A 374 0.44 6.71 23.95
C ALA A 374 1.18 5.42 24.31
N LEU A 375 2.44 5.28 23.89
CA LEU A 375 3.28 4.13 24.23
C LEU A 375 3.66 4.11 25.72
N PHE A 376 3.92 5.28 26.33
CA PHE A 376 4.10 5.39 27.77
C PHE A 376 2.85 5.00 28.53
N ASP A 377 1.67 5.43 28.09
CA ASP A 377 0.38 5.09 28.69
C ASP A 377 0.11 3.57 28.59
N LEU A 378 0.34 2.93 27.44
CA LEU A 378 0.24 1.49 27.32
C LEU A 378 1.13 0.77 28.33
N ARG A 379 2.37 1.21 28.51
CA ARG A 379 3.30 0.61 29.47
C ARG A 379 2.81 0.81 30.92
N SER A 380 2.34 1.99 31.26
CA SER A 380 1.83 2.30 32.61
C SER A 380 0.59 1.45 32.96
N ARG A 381 -0.22 1.10 31.97
CA ARG A 381 -1.38 0.18 32.10
C ARG A 381 -0.97 -1.31 32.19
N GLY A 382 0.33 -1.62 32.16
CA GLY A 382 0.84 -2.96 32.36
C GLY A 382 0.91 -3.85 31.10
N TYR A 383 0.73 -3.26 29.91
CA TYR A 383 0.91 -4.01 28.66
C TYR A 383 2.38 -4.46 28.48
N ASP A 384 2.56 -5.63 27.91
CA ASP A 384 3.85 -6.15 27.52
C ASP A 384 4.28 -5.49 26.20
N LEU A 385 5.12 -4.44 26.27
CA LEU A 385 5.45 -3.57 25.15
C LEU A 385 6.87 -3.86 24.63
N ALA A 386 7.01 -3.94 23.32
CA ALA A 386 8.27 -3.90 22.59
C ALA A 386 8.17 -2.87 21.46
N ILE A 387 9.21 -2.09 21.26
CA ILE A 387 9.24 -1.04 20.26
C ILE A 387 10.33 -1.35 19.24
N VAL A 388 9.94 -1.41 17.96
CA VAL A 388 10.86 -1.37 16.83
C VAL A 388 10.80 0.04 16.27
N GLU A 389 11.79 0.84 16.59
CA GLU A 389 11.91 2.19 16.10
C GLU A 389 12.41 2.17 14.67
N VAL A 390 11.58 2.63 13.73
CA VAL A 390 12.05 2.92 12.36
C VAL A 390 12.99 4.12 12.45
N ALA A 391 14.29 3.90 12.25
CA ALA A 391 15.33 4.88 12.54
C ALA A 391 15.11 6.21 11.79
N ALA A 392 14.48 7.18 12.46
CA ALA A 392 14.10 8.47 11.88
C ALA A 392 15.31 9.23 11.32
N MET A 393 16.46 9.12 11.99
CA MET A 393 17.72 9.74 11.59
C MET A 393 18.20 9.28 10.20
N ALA A 394 17.84 8.06 9.78
CA ALA A 394 18.20 7.53 8.48
C ALA A 394 17.48 8.22 7.30
N PHE A 395 16.36 8.90 7.58
CA PHE A 395 15.55 9.60 6.57
C PHE A 395 15.89 11.09 6.47
N VAL A 396 16.74 11.60 7.35
CA VAL A 396 17.11 13.02 7.39
C VAL A 396 18.59 13.15 7.18
N GLN A 397 19.00 13.97 6.21
CA GLN A 397 20.40 14.31 6.02
C GLN A 397 20.72 15.60 6.78
N PRO A 398 21.86 15.67 7.50
CA PRO A 398 22.28 16.92 8.11
C PRO A 398 22.56 17.96 7.01
N GLY A 399 22.08 19.17 7.23
CA GLY A 399 22.32 20.28 6.32
C GLY A 399 23.79 20.67 6.23
N ARG A 400 24.11 21.58 5.32
CA ARG A 400 25.52 22.01 5.09
C ARG A 400 26.03 23.02 6.13
N ARG A 401 25.11 23.77 6.77
CA ARG A 401 25.45 24.80 7.77
C ARG A 401 25.82 24.16 9.10
N GLU A 402 26.75 24.76 9.82
CA GLU A 402 27.17 24.25 11.15
C GLU A 402 26.01 24.19 12.15
N ALA A 403 25.10 25.16 12.11
CA ALA A 403 23.88 25.14 12.92
C ALA A 403 22.98 23.94 12.61
N GLU A 404 22.83 23.56 11.33
CA GLU A 404 22.06 22.41 10.91
C GLU A 404 22.69 21.08 11.35
N LYS A 405 24.03 20.98 11.27
CA LYS A 405 24.79 19.83 11.78
C LYS A 405 24.68 19.70 13.29
N LEU A 406 24.71 20.85 14.00
CA LEU A 406 24.53 20.86 15.45
C LEU A 406 23.11 20.43 15.84
N ALA A 407 22.09 20.98 15.18
CA ALA A 407 20.70 20.59 15.39
C ALA A 407 20.49 19.09 15.15
N TYR A 408 21.08 18.53 14.08
CA TYR A 408 21.02 17.10 13.80
C TYR A 408 21.66 16.25 14.92
N ARG A 409 22.81 16.69 15.47
CA ARG A 409 23.46 16.01 16.62
C ARG A 409 22.61 16.08 17.89
N LEU A 410 22.05 17.26 18.19
CA LEU A 410 21.15 17.46 19.35
C LEU A 410 19.92 16.53 19.23
N TRP A 411 19.32 16.48 18.03
CA TRP A 411 18.20 15.57 17.77
C TRP A 411 18.58 14.11 17.97
N GLY A 412 19.79 13.69 17.56
CA GLY A 412 20.32 12.36 17.85
C GLY A 412 20.39 12.06 19.35
N MET A 413 20.89 13.01 20.14
CA MET A 413 20.94 12.86 21.61
C MET A 413 19.56 12.77 22.25
N GLU A 414 18.58 13.55 21.78
CA GLU A 414 17.19 13.47 22.23
C GLU A 414 16.58 12.08 21.94
N ARG A 415 16.90 11.50 20.78
CA ARG A 415 16.47 10.14 20.42
C ARG A 415 17.06 9.09 21.36
N GLU A 416 18.35 9.21 21.70
CA GLU A 416 19.02 8.31 22.65
C GLU A 416 18.43 8.45 24.06
N ALA A 417 18.18 9.67 24.52
CA ALA A 417 17.53 9.93 25.80
C ALA A 417 16.10 9.34 25.85
N LEU A 418 15.34 9.44 24.76
CA LEU A 418 14.01 8.85 24.68
C LEU A 418 14.06 7.31 24.76
N ARG A 419 15.01 6.66 24.07
CA ARG A 419 15.22 5.22 24.18
C ARG A 419 15.60 4.80 25.60
N ALA A 420 16.49 5.55 26.25
CA ALA A 420 16.88 5.30 27.64
C ALA A 420 15.66 5.35 28.58
N ARG A 421 14.78 6.35 28.45
CA ARG A 421 13.54 6.44 29.24
C ARG A 421 12.63 5.22 29.08
N PHE A 422 12.46 4.71 27.84
CA PHE A 422 11.69 3.47 27.64
C PHE A 422 12.38 2.26 28.29
N LEU A 423 13.71 2.15 28.19
CA LEU A 423 14.48 1.08 28.81
C LEU A 423 14.36 1.08 30.34
N GLU A 424 14.40 2.26 30.99
CA GLU A 424 14.17 2.42 32.44
C GLU A 424 12.79 1.92 32.87
N MET A 425 11.77 2.10 32.02
CA MET A 425 10.44 1.53 32.27
C MET A 425 10.36 0.03 31.95
N GLY A 426 11.45 -0.59 31.51
CA GLY A 426 11.52 -1.99 31.13
C GLY A 426 10.87 -2.30 29.78
N VAL A 427 10.88 -1.35 28.87
CA VAL A 427 10.45 -1.51 27.48
C VAL A 427 11.68 -1.67 26.61
N ALA A 428 11.77 -2.78 25.86
CA ALA A 428 12.83 -2.96 24.87
C ALA A 428 12.54 -2.09 23.65
N VAL A 429 13.47 -1.21 23.32
CA VAL A 429 13.45 -0.38 22.12
C VAL A 429 14.64 -0.75 21.26
N THR A 430 14.39 -1.02 19.98
CA THR A 430 15.44 -1.35 19.01
C THR A 430 15.29 -0.45 17.79
N ALA A 431 16.36 0.23 17.42
CA ALA A 431 16.40 0.98 16.17
C ALA A 431 16.56 0.02 14.98
N TRP A 432 15.75 0.21 13.97
CA TRP A 432 15.79 -0.53 12.71
C TRP A 432 16.08 0.42 11.56
N GLN A 433 17.16 0.12 10.82
CA GLN A 433 17.63 0.95 9.72
C GLN A 433 17.02 0.52 8.39
N PRO A 434 16.76 1.44 7.44
CA PRO A 434 16.44 1.09 6.07
C PRO A 434 17.52 0.21 5.44
N GLY A 435 17.12 -0.89 4.78
CA GLY A 435 18.05 -1.86 4.18
C GLY A 435 18.57 -2.93 5.14
N GLU A 436 18.34 -2.81 6.43
CA GLU A 436 18.66 -3.86 7.41
C GLU A 436 17.54 -4.90 7.48
N PRO A 437 17.82 -6.22 7.54
CA PRO A 437 16.80 -7.22 7.75
C PRO A 437 16.07 -7.01 9.09
N LEU A 438 14.74 -7.07 9.09
CA LEU A 438 13.92 -6.89 10.29
C LEU A 438 14.26 -7.92 11.39
N ASP A 439 14.70 -9.12 11.00
CA ASP A 439 15.13 -10.16 11.92
C ASP A 439 16.25 -9.71 12.88
N VAL A 440 17.14 -8.81 12.44
CA VAL A 440 18.23 -8.28 13.29
C VAL A 440 17.64 -7.40 14.39
N ALA A 441 16.74 -6.49 14.04
CA ALA A 441 16.06 -5.64 15.01
C ALA A 441 15.23 -6.47 16.01
N LEU A 442 14.51 -7.49 15.53
CA LEU A 442 13.72 -8.38 16.40
C LEU A 442 14.61 -9.24 17.33
N ALA A 443 15.77 -9.70 16.84
CA ALA A 443 16.73 -10.43 17.66
C ALA A 443 17.26 -9.55 18.80
N SER A 444 17.62 -8.32 18.51
CA SER A 444 18.09 -7.31 19.47
C SER A 444 17.00 -6.97 20.49
N ALA A 445 15.76 -6.72 20.06
CA ALA A 445 14.63 -6.51 20.94
C ALA A 445 14.38 -7.72 21.86
N GLY A 446 14.48 -8.94 21.33
CA GLY A 446 14.38 -10.17 22.11
C GLY A 446 15.48 -10.36 23.15
N ALA A 447 16.72 -9.97 22.83
CA ALA A 447 17.86 -10.01 23.74
C ALA A 447 17.72 -9.00 24.89
N LEU A 448 17.38 -7.74 24.56
CA LEU A 448 17.13 -6.68 25.54
C LEU A 448 16.01 -7.08 26.52
N ARG A 449 14.90 -7.65 26.03
CA ARG A 449 13.79 -8.10 26.89
C ARG A 449 14.22 -9.21 27.86
N ARG A 450 15.06 -10.14 27.46
CA ARG A 450 15.58 -11.18 28.36
C ARG A 450 16.42 -10.55 29.47
N GLY A 451 17.32 -9.63 29.13
CA GLY A 451 18.14 -8.90 30.11
C GLY A 451 17.30 -8.12 31.12
N LEU A 452 16.28 -7.39 30.65
CA LEU A 452 15.37 -6.61 31.51
C LEU A 452 14.54 -7.48 32.48
N ARG A 453 14.24 -8.73 32.12
CA ARG A 453 13.53 -9.68 33.01
C ARG A 453 14.42 -10.22 34.11
N VAL A 454 15.67 -10.54 33.79
CA VAL A 454 16.65 -11.06 34.77
C VAL A 454 16.94 -10.02 35.86
N VAL A 455 16.96 -8.74 35.55
CA VAL A 455 17.20 -7.65 36.51
C VAL A 455 16.03 -7.42 37.45
N ARG A 456 14.78 -7.85 37.08
CA ARG A 456 13.54 -7.65 37.86
C ARG A 456 13.10 -8.88 38.67
N SER A 457 13.68 -10.04 38.42
CA SER A 457 13.50 -11.27 39.22
C SER A 457 14.49 -11.33 40.37
#